data_2b794112e10f55a442a8e15ce62a251f
#
_entry.id   2b794112e10f55a442a8e15ce62a251f
#
_cell.length_a   1.000
_cell.length_b   1.000
_cell.length_c   1.000
_cell.angle_alpha   90.00
_cell.angle_beta   90.00
_cell.angle_gamma   90.00
#
_symmetry.space_group_name_H-M   'P 1'
#
loop_
_entity.id
_entity.type
_entity.pdbx_description
1 polymer ?
#
loop_
_entity_poly.entity_id
_entity_poly.type
_entity_poly.pdbx_seq_one_letter_code
_entity_poly.pdbx_strand_id
1 'polypeptide(L)'
;MGFDLTKLTAEEIEKAAKGFADMGTVRELKGITDAEMEAIYSLGYSFYTTGRYDDAEKVFRFLVLFDHLNAKYWTGLGAVYQVLKRYSEAVTAYGYASFLDLHDPKPQFFAAECFIALGDKANALSAIAALENYCPNSTEIGRDYLAKAADLKAKLEK
;
A
#
# COMPACT_ATOMS: atom_id res chain seq x y z
N MET A 1 9.30 -0.82 19.18
CA MET A 1 10.29 -1.33 18.23
C MET A 1 9.65 -1.33 16.86
N GLY A 2 10.03 -0.40 16.00
CA GLY A 2 9.56 -0.38 14.61
C GLY A 2 10.25 -1.48 13.82
N PHE A 3 9.47 -2.28 13.09
CA PHE A 3 9.99 -3.26 12.14
C PHE A 3 10.49 -2.49 10.91
N ASP A 4 11.79 -2.47 10.72
CA ASP A 4 12.44 -1.71 9.64
C ASP A 4 12.62 -2.61 8.41
N LEU A 5 11.67 -2.52 7.48
CA LEU A 5 11.70 -3.26 6.21
C LEU A 5 12.95 -2.96 5.36
N THR A 6 13.61 -1.81 5.57
CA THR A 6 14.79 -1.45 4.78
C THR A 6 16.03 -2.31 5.09
N LYS A 7 15.99 -3.04 6.20
CA LYS A 7 17.07 -3.96 6.64
C LYS A 7 16.90 -5.39 6.15
N LEU A 8 15.75 -5.71 5.55
CA LEU A 8 15.47 -7.04 5.02
C LEU A 8 15.83 -7.11 3.54
N THR A 9 16.35 -8.26 3.14
CA THR A 9 16.52 -8.58 1.71
C THR A 9 15.15 -8.85 1.07
N ALA A 10 15.05 -8.69 -0.25
CA ALA A 10 13.83 -9.04 -0.99
C ALA A 10 13.42 -10.50 -0.75
N GLU A 11 14.39 -11.43 -0.69
CA GLU A 11 14.14 -12.85 -0.43
C GLU A 11 13.54 -13.09 0.97
N GLU A 12 14.02 -12.40 1.99
CA GLU A 12 13.47 -12.50 3.35
C GLU A 12 12.05 -11.97 3.43
N ILE A 13 11.75 -10.89 2.71
CA ILE A 13 10.41 -10.30 2.65
C ILE A 13 9.45 -11.25 1.90
N GLU A 14 9.86 -11.78 0.75
CA GLU A 14 9.08 -12.75 -0.01
C GLU A 14 8.80 -14.03 0.78
N LYS A 15 9.79 -14.53 1.51
CA LYS A 15 9.63 -15.70 2.38
C LYS A 15 8.64 -15.44 3.53
N ALA A 16 8.72 -14.27 4.14
CA ALA A 16 7.78 -13.86 5.19
C ALA A 16 6.35 -13.69 4.63
N ALA A 17 6.21 -13.06 3.46
CA ALA A 17 4.92 -12.91 2.78
C ALA A 17 4.30 -14.25 2.43
N LYS A 18 5.11 -15.21 1.94
CA LYS A 18 4.64 -16.58 1.67
C LYS A 18 4.18 -17.29 2.93
N GLY A 19 4.94 -17.22 4.02
CA GLY A 19 4.53 -17.79 5.31
C GLY A 19 3.22 -17.20 5.83
N PHE A 20 3.01 -15.91 5.61
CA PHE A 20 1.76 -15.23 5.95
C PHE A 20 0.60 -15.69 5.05
N ALA A 21 0.86 -15.90 3.75
CA ALA A 21 -0.11 -16.42 2.78
C ALA A 21 -0.59 -17.85 3.14
N ASP A 22 0.30 -18.69 3.66
CA ASP A 22 -0.03 -20.07 4.04
C ASP A 22 -1.04 -20.15 5.21
N MET A 23 -1.32 -19.04 5.91
CA MET A 23 -2.33 -18.96 6.97
C MET A 23 -3.78 -18.94 6.44
N GLY A 24 -3.97 -18.70 5.15
CA GLY A 24 -5.30 -18.60 4.52
C GLY A 24 -6.07 -17.33 4.89
N THR A 25 -7.23 -17.15 4.28
CA THR A 25 -8.07 -15.96 4.43
C THR A 25 -9.48 -16.32 4.91
N VAL A 26 -10.18 -15.35 5.53
CA VAL A 26 -11.60 -15.50 5.91
C VAL A 26 -12.46 -15.72 4.66
N ARG A 27 -12.11 -15.11 3.56
CA ARG A 27 -12.74 -15.28 2.26
C ARG A 27 -12.77 -16.75 1.82
N GLU A 28 -11.62 -17.44 1.91
CA GLU A 28 -11.51 -18.87 1.56
C GLU A 28 -12.37 -19.74 2.47
N LEU A 29 -12.35 -19.48 3.78
CA LEU A 29 -13.20 -20.19 4.75
C LEU A 29 -14.70 -20.01 4.49
N LYS A 30 -15.10 -18.85 3.94
CA LYS A 30 -16.49 -18.52 3.61
C LYS A 30 -16.91 -18.88 2.18
N GLY A 31 -15.97 -19.31 1.35
CA GLY A 31 -16.22 -19.65 -0.04
C GLY A 31 -16.59 -18.45 -0.92
N ILE A 32 -16.12 -17.24 -0.56
CA ILE A 32 -16.36 -16.02 -1.34
C ILE A 32 -15.45 -16.03 -2.58
N THR A 33 -16.06 -15.91 -3.73
CA THR A 33 -15.39 -15.97 -5.03
C THR A 33 -14.62 -14.69 -5.36
N ASP A 34 -13.67 -14.78 -6.31
CA ASP A 34 -12.96 -13.61 -6.83
C ASP A 34 -13.91 -12.59 -7.45
N ALA A 35 -14.95 -13.05 -8.15
CA ALA A 35 -15.95 -12.17 -8.75
C ALA A 35 -16.75 -11.37 -7.72
N GLU A 36 -17.12 -11.99 -6.60
CA GLU A 36 -17.81 -11.32 -5.50
C GLU A 36 -16.90 -10.28 -4.83
N MET A 37 -15.64 -10.63 -4.56
CA MET A 37 -14.67 -9.68 -3.99
C MET A 37 -14.40 -8.51 -4.94
N GLU A 38 -14.30 -8.74 -6.25
CA GLU A 38 -14.11 -7.68 -7.25
C GLU A 38 -15.34 -6.76 -7.35
N ALA A 39 -16.55 -7.31 -7.22
CA ALA A 39 -17.78 -6.49 -7.16
C ALA A 39 -17.77 -5.57 -5.93
N ILE A 40 -17.37 -6.08 -4.76
CA ILE A 40 -17.23 -5.29 -3.53
C ILE A 40 -16.14 -4.23 -3.69
N TYR A 41 -15.00 -4.58 -4.30
CA TYR A 41 -13.93 -3.63 -4.59
C TYR A 41 -14.42 -2.49 -5.49
N SER A 42 -15.15 -2.83 -6.56
CA SER A 42 -15.72 -1.84 -7.48
C SER A 42 -16.69 -0.88 -6.79
N LEU A 43 -17.46 -1.38 -5.82
CA LEU A 43 -18.30 -0.53 -4.96
C LEU A 43 -17.47 0.43 -4.12
N GLY A 44 -16.42 -0.06 -3.44
CA GLY A 44 -15.52 0.78 -2.66
C GLY A 44 -14.83 1.86 -3.50
N TYR A 45 -14.37 1.48 -4.69
CA TYR A 45 -13.78 2.40 -5.65
C TYR A 45 -14.79 3.47 -6.14
N SER A 46 -16.03 3.08 -6.39
CA SER A 46 -17.11 4.01 -6.75
C SER A 46 -17.38 5.03 -5.62
N PHE A 47 -17.41 4.59 -4.37
CA PHE A 47 -17.54 5.49 -3.23
C PHE A 47 -16.36 6.46 -3.12
N TYR A 48 -15.15 5.97 -3.31
CA TYR A 48 -13.94 6.79 -3.30
C TYR A 48 -13.99 7.89 -4.38
N THR A 49 -14.29 7.52 -5.62
CA THR A 49 -14.32 8.46 -6.77
C THR A 49 -15.46 9.46 -6.71
N THR A 50 -16.54 9.14 -5.99
CA THR A 50 -17.68 10.05 -5.77
C THR A 50 -17.59 10.87 -4.48
N GLY A 51 -16.45 10.80 -3.76
CA GLY A 51 -16.20 11.58 -2.54
C GLY A 51 -16.91 11.03 -1.29
N ARG A 52 -17.48 9.84 -1.35
CA ARG A 52 -18.11 9.16 -0.21
C ARG A 52 -17.05 8.36 0.58
N TYR A 53 -16.10 9.06 1.17
CA TYR A 53 -14.91 8.44 1.76
C TYR A 53 -15.21 7.58 2.99
N ASP A 54 -16.20 7.96 3.82
CA ASP A 54 -16.60 7.15 4.98
C ASP A 54 -17.21 5.80 4.56
N ASP A 55 -17.96 5.79 3.45
CA ASP A 55 -18.51 4.55 2.91
C ASP A 55 -17.43 3.72 2.21
N ALA A 56 -16.51 4.37 1.50
CA ALA A 56 -15.34 3.71 0.92
C ALA A 56 -14.49 3.04 2.02
N GLU A 57 -14.26 3.71 3.15
CA GLU A 57 -13.54 3.14 4.30
C GLU A 57 -14.18 1.83 4.77
N LYS A 58 -15.48 1.82 4.98
CA LYS A 58 -16.20 0.61 5.43
C LYS A 58 -16.01 -0.55 4.47
N VAL A 59 -16.09 -0.28 3.16
CA VAL A 59 -15.93 -1.30 2.12
C VAL A 59 -14.49 -1.80 2.07
N PHE A 60 -13.48 -0.92 2.06
CA PHE A 60 -12.09 -1.36 2.03
C PHE A 60 -11.66 -2.07 3.32
N ARG A 61 -12.17 -1.67 4.46
CA ARG A 61 -11.96 -2.40 5.74
C ARG A 61 -12.56 -3.80 5.68
N PHE A 62 -13.74 -3.96 5.10
CA PHE A 62 -14.32 -5.28 4.84
C PHE A 62 -13.42 -6.12 3.95
N LEU A 63 -12.94 -5.56 2.82
CA LEU A 63 -12.07 -6.25 1.87
C LEU A 63 -10.78 -6.76 2.53
N VAL A 64 -10.08 -5.92 3.30
CA VAL A 64 -8.85 -6.32 3.99
C VAL A 64 -9.09 -7.31 5.12
N LEU A 65 -10.27 -7.27 5.77
CA LEU A 65 -10.65 -8.24 6.79
C LEU A 65 -10.87 -9.64 6.18
N PHE A 66 -11.50 -9.69 5.02
CA PHE A 66 -11.85 -10.96 4.37
C PHE A 66 -10.70 -11.53 3.54
N ASP A 67 -9.90 -10.68 2.92
CA ASP A 67 -8.72 -11.08 2.15
C ASP A 67 -7.54 -10.12 2.43
N HIS A 68 -6.89 -10.34 3.56
CA HIS A 68 -5.74 -9.54 4.01
C HIS A 68 -4.47 -9.78 3.17
N LEU A 69 -4.48 -10.76 2.26
CA LEU A 69 -3.35 -11.09 1.38
C LEU A 69 -3.38 -10.32 0.05
N ASN A 70 -4.41 -9.54 -0.19
CA ASN A 70 -4.54 -8.78 -1.43
C ASN A 70 -4.00 -7.35 -1.26
N ALA A 71 -2.83 -7.07 -1.83
CA ALA A 71 -2.18 -5.76 -1.77
C ALA A 71 -3.06 -4.62 -2.30
N LYS A 72 -3.89 -4.89 -3.33
CA LYS A 72 -4.82 -3.92 -3.94
C LYS A 72 -5.82 -3.37 -2.91
N TYR A 73 -6.30 -4.20 -1.98
CA TYR A 73 -7.26 -3.78 -0.96
C TYR A 73 -6.62 -2.89 0.10
N TRP A 74 -5.41 -3.21 0.52
CA TRP A 74 -4.64 -2.38 1.42
C TRP A 74 -4.25 -1.03 0.79
N THR A 75 -3.89 -1.03 -0.50
CA THR A 75 -3.63 0.21 -1.26
C THR A 75 -4.88 1.09 -1.30
N GLY A 76 -6.04 0.49 -1.57
CA GLY A 76 -7.32 1.21 -1.56
C GLY A 76 -7.66 1.80 -0.18
N LEU A 77 -7.46 1.05 0.89
CA LEU A 77 -7.67 1.52 2.26
C LEU A 77 -6.71 2.67 2.61
N GLY A 78 -5.44 2.56 2.22
CA GLY A 78 -4.45 3.61 2.38
C GLY A 78 -4.85 4.90 1.67
N ALA A 79 -5.35 4.80 0.44
CA ALA A 79 -5.83 5.96 -0.33
C ALA A 79 -7.02 6.65 0.34
N VAL A 80 -7.95 5.89 0.91
CA VAL A 80 -9.07 6.44 1.68
C VAL A 80 -8.58 7.17 2.92
N TYR A 81 -7.67 6.57 3.70
CA TYR A 81 -7.10 7.23 4.87
C TYR A 81 -6.31 8.49 4.50
N GLN A 82 -5.56 8.47 3.40
CA GLN A 82 -4.79 9.63 2.93
C GLN A 82 -5.72 10.81 2.59
N VAL A 83 -6.80 10.60 1.87
CA VAL A 83 -7.75 11.65 1.51
C VAL A 83 -8.51 12.18 2.73
N LEU A 84 -8.75 11.33 3.72
CA LEU A 84 -9.30 11.73 5.04
C LEU A 84 -8.25 12.39 5.95
N LYS A 85 -7.01 12.58 5.48
CA LYS A 85 -5.87 13.14 6.23
C LYS A 85 -5.49 12.33 7.48
N ARG A 86 -5.85 11.07 7.51
CA ARG A 86 -5.49 10.11 8.56
C ARG A 86 -4.17 9.43 8.18
N TYR A 87 -3.11 10.24 8.10
CA TYR A 87 -1.83 9.84 7.50
C TYR A 87 -1.14 8.69 8.23
N SER A 88 -1.24 8.61 9.56
CA SER A 88 -0.65 7.51 10.33
C SER A 88 -1.29 6.14 10.00
N GLU A 89 -2.58 6.13 9.73
CA GLU A 89 -3.31 4.94 9.31
C GLU A 89 -3.04 4.61 7.85
N ALA A 90 -2.91 5.66 7.01
CA ALA A 90 -2.54 5.49 5.60
C ALA A 90 -1.17 4.83 5.43
N VAL A 91 -0.14 5.28 6.15
CA VAL A 91 1.20 4.68 6.08
C VAL A 91 1.21 3.23 6.56
N THR A 92 0.38 2.88 7.54
CA THR A 92 0.21 1.49 8.00
C THR A 92 -0.39 0.63 6.88
N ALA A 93 -1.47 1.08 6.25
CA ALA A 93 -2.12 0.35 5.16
C ALA A 93 -1.20 0.20 3.94
N TYR A 94 -0.50 1.27 3.54
CA TYR A 94 0.48 1.22 2.46
C TYR A 94 1.68 0.33 2.80
N GLY A 95 2.09 0.27 4.07
CA GLY A 95 3.12 -0.65 4.54
C GLY A 95 2.74 -2.11 4.32
N TYR A 96 1.50 -2.50 4.65
CA TYR A 96 0.99 -3.84 4.35
C TYR A 96 0.92 -4.12 2.85
N ALA A 97 0.45 -3.17 2.05
CA ALA A 97 0.41 -3.31 0.59
C ALA A 97 1.82 -3.54 0.01
N SER A 98 2.80 -2.75 0.43
CA SER A 98 4.20 -2.89 0.01
C SER A 98 4.83 -4.22 0.44
N PHE A 99 4.47 -4.71 1.63
CA PHE A 99 4.93 -6.02 2.11
C PHE A 99 4.41 -7.17 1.24
N LEU A 100 3.17 -7.07 0.78
CA LEU A 100 2.53 -8.09 -0.05
C LEU A 100 2.98 -8.03 -1.51
N ASP A 101 3.30 -6.85 -2.02
CA ASP A 101 3.83 -6.63 -3.37
C ASP A 101 4.91 -5.54 -3.36
N LEU A 102 6.16 -5.97 -3.28
CA LEU A 102 7.33 -5.07 -3.28
C LEU A 102 7.55 -4.35 -4.62
N HIS A 103 7.05 -4.92 -5.70
CA HIS A 103 7.29 -4.41 -7.04
C HIS A 103 6.24 -3.38 -7.50
N ASP A 104 5.11 -3.25 -6.77
CA ASP A 104 4.18 -2.13 -6.99
C ASP A 104 4.75 -0.85 -6.35
N PRO A 105 5.11 0.17 -7.14
CA PRO A 105 5.69 1.41 -6.61
C PRO A 105 4.67 2.29 -5.88
N LYS A 106 3.39 2.12 -6.13
CA LYS A 106 2.33 3.03 -5.66
C LYS A 106 2.26 3.13 -4.14
N PRO A 107 2.17 2.01 -3.37
CA PRO A 107 2.06 2.11 -1.92
C PRO A 107 3.24 2.83 -1.28
N GLN A 108 4.46 2.57 -1.75
CA GLN A 108 5.66 3.21 -1.21
C GLN A 108 5.72 4.70 -1.53
N PHE A 109 5.33 5.10 -2.73
CA PHE A 109 5.26 6.49 -3.12
C PHE A 109 4.23 7.26 -2.27
N PHE A 110 3.03 6.74 -2.13
CA PHE A 110 1.98 7.38 -1.33
C PHE A 110 2.28 7.37 0.17
N ALA A 111 2.97 6.34 0.67
CA ALA A 111 3.49 6.33 2.03
C ALA A 111 4.49 7.47 2.26
N ALA A 112 5.40 7.71 1.31
CA ALA A 112 6.34 8.83 1.38
C ALA A 112 5.61 10.18 1.46
N GLU A 113 4.58 10.41 0.65
CA GLU A 113 3.74 11.61 0.72
C GLU A 113 3.06 11.77 2.10
N CYS A 114 2.54 10.67 2.65
CA CYS A 114 1.92 10.67 3.98
C CYS A 114 2.95 10.97 5.09
N PHE A 115 4.15 10.41 5.02
CA PHE A 115 5.23 10.74 5.96
C PHE A 115 5.65 12.21 5.88
N ILE A 116 5.68 12.79 4.67
CA ILE A 116 5.91 14.24 4.50
C ILE A 116 4.81 15.05 5.19
N ALA A 117 3.55 14.65 5.01
CA ALA A 117 2.43 15.32 5.66
C ALA A 117 2.48 15.22 7.21
N LEU A 118 3.08 14.16 7.73
CA LEU A 118 3.36 13.97 9.16
C LEU A 118 4.61 14.72 9.65
N GLY A 119 5.38 15.34 8.76
CA GLY A 119 6.68 15.96 9.09
C GLY A 119 7.80 14.97 9.33
N ASP A 120 7.62 13.70 8.98
CA ASP A 120 8.58 12.62 9.18
C ASP A 120 9.45 12.43 7.93
N LYS A 121 10.42 13.32 7.80
CA LYS A 121 11.38 13.31 6.68
C LYS A 121 12.18 12.01 6.60
N ALA A 122 12.56 11.43 7.73
CA ALA A 122 13.38 10.22 7.77
C ALA A 122 12.64 9.03 7.18
N ASN A 123 11.40 8.79 7.59
CA ASN A 123 10.57 7.72 7.06
C ASN A 123 10.13 7.99 5.61
N ALA A 124 9.93 9.26 5.23
CA ALA A 124 9.67 9.62 3.83
C ALA A 124 10.84 9.22 2.91
N LEU A 125 12.08 9.53 3.30
CA LEU A 125 13.28 9.15 2.55
C LEU A 125 13.47 7.62 2.52
N SER A 126 13.13 6.93 3.61
CA SER A 126 13.17 5.47 3.68
C SER A 126 12.17 4.82 2.71
N ALA A 127 10.95 5.34 2.63
CA ALA A 127 9.95 4.85 1.67
C ALA A 127 10.38 5.09 0.21
N ILE A 128 10.98 6.25 -0.08
CA ILE A 128 11.55 6.55 -1.40
C ILE A 128 12.69 5.58 -1.74
N ALA A 129 13.59 5.31 -0.80
CA ALA A 129 14.70 4.38 -0.99
C ALA A 129 14.19 2.94 -1.26
N ALA A 130 13.15 2.51 -0.57
CA ALA A 130 12.51 1.23 -0.82
C ALA A 130 11.91 1.17 -2.24
N LEU A 131 11.24 2.23 -2.68
CA LEU A 131 10.73 2.34 -4.05
C LEU A 131 11.88 2.25 -5.08
N GLU A 132 12.96 3.01 -4.89
CA GLU A 132 14.13 3.00 -5.76
C GLU A 132 14.77 1.59 -5.86
N ASN A 133 14.78 0.83 -4.77
CA ASN A 133 15.41 -0.49 -4.70
C ASN A 133 14.57 -1.61 -5.33
N TYR A 134 13.25 -1.56 -5.20
CA TYR A 134 12.38 -2.68 -5.57
C TYR A 134 11.50 -2.42 -6.79
N CYS A 135 11.32 -1.15 -7.19
CA CYS A 135 10.49 -0.81 -8.33
C CYS A 135 11.17 -1.23 -9.64
N PRO A 136 10.48 -2.00 -10.51
CA PRO A 136 11.03 -2.37 -11.81
C PRO A 136 11.08 -1.15 -12.75
N ASN A 137 12.26 -0.81 -13.25
CA ASN A 137 12.45 0.25 -14.24
C ASN A 137 12.09 -0.18 -15.69
N SER A 138 11.76 -1.45 -15.88
CA SER A 138 11.38 -2.02 -17.17
C SER A 138 9.96 -1.64 -17.62
N THR A 139 9.09 -1.28 -16.68
CA THR A 139 7.70 -0.89 -16.96
C THR A 139 7.55 0.64 -17.07
N GLU A 140 6.56 1.10 -17.84
CA GLU A 140 6.22 2.51 -17.94
C GLU A 140 5.81 3.09 -16.58
N ILE A 141 4.95 2.39 -15.86
CA ILE A 141 4.50 2.75 -14.51
C ILE A 141 5.69 2.86 -13.55
N GLY A 142 6.60 1.87 -13.57
CA GLY A 142 7.78 1.90 -12.73
C GLY A 142 8.66 3.12 -13.00
N ARG A 143 8.95 3.43 -14.26
CA ARG A 143 9.72 4.63 -14.64
C ARG A 143 9.06 5.93 -14.20
N ASP A 144 7.72 6.03 -14.33
CA ASP A 144 6.97 7.21 -13.92
C ASP A 144 7.08 7.44 -12.40
N TYR A 145 6.89 6.39 -11.60
CA TYR A 145 7.01 6.50 -10.14
C TYR A 145 8.45 6.72 -9.67
N LEU A 146 9.45 6.15 -10.34
CA LEU A 146 10.85 6.44 -10.04
C LEU A 146 11.20 7.91 -10.30
N ALA A 147 10.70 8.50 -11.39
CA ALA A 147 10.88 9.93 -11.68
C ALA A 147 10.20 10.81 -10.64
N LYS A 148 8.95 10.50 -10.25
CA LYS A 148 8.21 11.21 -9.20
C LYS A 148 8.92 11.10 -7.84
N ALA A 149 9.46 9.94 -7.51
CA ALA A 149 10.19 9.72 -6.28
C ALA A 149 11.50 10.54 -6.24
N ALA A 150 12.23 10.62 -7.35
CA ALA A 150 13.42 11.45 -7.47
C ALA A 150 13.11 12.95 -7.25
N ASP A 151 12.02 13.45 -7.84
CA ASP A 151 11.57 14.83 -7.63
C ASP A 151 11.19 15.10 -6.17
N LEU A 152 10.51 14.14 -5.54
CA LEU A 152 10.09 14.23 -4.15
C LEU A 152 11.32 14.24 -3.21
N LYS A 153 12.29 13.38 -3.45
CA LYS A 153 13.57 13.31 -2.73
C LYS A 153 14.34 14.61 -2.83
N ALA A 154 14.48 15.17 -4.04
CA ALA A 154 15.18 16.43 -4.25
C ALA A 154 14.54 17.62 -3.51
N LYS A 155 13.22 17.60 -3.31
CA LYS A 155 12.51 18.61 -2.50
C LYS A 155 12.75 18.44 -1.01
N LEU A 156 12.93 17.22 -0.54
CA LEU A 156 13.20 16.91 0.86
C LEU A 156 14.65 17.23 1.28
N GLU A 157 15.58 17.18 0.35
CA GLU A 157 17.01 17.41 0.61
C GLU A 157 17.42 18.89 0.56
N LYS A 158 16.52 19.78 0.15
CA LYS A 158 16.71 21.26 0.19
C LYS A 158 16.39 21.82 1.57
#